data_f7d2285c1d1263ef681de82b181163a1
#
_entry.id   f7d2285c1d1263ef681de82b181163a1
#
_cell.length_a   1.000
_cell.length_b   1.000
_cell.length_c   1.000
_cell.angle_alpha   90.00
_cell.angle_beta   90.00
_cell.angle_gamma   90.00
#
_symmetry.space_group_name_H-M   'P 1'
#
loop_
_entity.id
_entity.type
_entity.pdbx_description
1 polymer ?
#
loop_
_entity_poly.entity_id
_entity_poly.type
_entity_poly.pdbx_seq_one_letter_code
_entity_poly.pdbx_strand_id
1 'polypeptide(L)'
;MTDKNKEKDLSKKVIKKSEEGQKKQSQYPSELIDLPSGGKLYPTGHPLSGGQIEVKYMTAREEDILTSQNLIKKGVVVDRLLDSLILTKNVTIADLFVGDKNAVMIAARILAYGSEYKVEIEDPDSGARIEHNFDLSDLNYKQLPEDIVCDKNEFNFT
;
A
#
# COMPACT_ATOMS: atom_id res chain seq x y z
N MET A 1 23.26 4.53 -53.08
CA MET A 1 23.81 3.76 -51.92
C MET A 1 23.62 4.56 -50.61
N THR A 2 22.39 5.06 -50.28
CA THR A 2 22.19 5.96 -49.13
C THR A 2 20.97 5.61 -48.26
N ASP A 3 20.25 4.52 -48.54
CA ASP A 3 19.02 4.24 -47.76
C ASP A 3 19.16 3.22 -46.62
N LYS A 4 20.15 2.35 -46.65
CA LYS A 4 20.32 1.33 -45.62
C LYS A 4 20.84 1.82 -44.26
N ASN A 5 21.43 3.03 -44.21
CA ASN A 5 21.97 3.60 -42.97
C ASN A 5 20.90 4.34 -42.15
N LYS A 6 19.87 4.89 -42.80
CA LYS A 6 18.74 5.56 -42.11
C LYS A 6 17.79 4.60 -41.41
N GLU A 7 17.56 3.41 -42.00
CA GLU A 7 16.72 2.36 -41.40
C GLU A 7 17.37 1.73 -40.16
N LYS A 8 18.69 1.56 -40.14
CA LYS A 8 19.40 1.04 -38.96
C LYS A 8 19.43 2.03 -37.79
N ASP A 9 19.41 3.33 -38.07
CA ASP A 9 19.41 4.36 -37.02
C ASP A 9 18.00 4.57 -36.41
N LEU A 10 16.95 4.43 -37.22
CA LEU A 10 15.56 4.42 -36.77
C LEU A 10 15.23 3.18 -35.93
N SER A 11 15.71 2.01 -36.34
CA SER A 11 15.52 0.77 -35.60
C SER A 11 16.21 0.82 -34.22
N LYS A 12 17.41 1.38 -34.13
CA LYS A 12 18.11 1.59 -32.84
C LYS A 12 17.44 2.60 -31.92
N LYS A 13 16.80 3.63 -32.48
CA LYS A 13 16.02 4.62 -31.70
C LYS A 13 14.71 4.05 -31.17
N VAL A 14 14.05 3.17 -31.96
CA VAL A 14 12.82 2.49 -31.53
C VAL A 14 13.13 1.46 -30.44
N ILE A 15 14.23 0.71 -30.56
CA ILE A 15 14.65 -0.27 -29.56
C ILE A 15 15.05 0.44 -28.24
N LYS A 16 15.80 1.57 -28.29
CA LYS A 16 16.11 2.35 -27.10
C LYS A 16 14.88 2.95 -26.41
N LYS A 17 13.84 3.34 -27.18
CA LYS A 17 12.61 3.90 -26.61
C LYS A 17 11.69 2.84 -26.03
N SER A 18 11.81 1.57 -26.46
CA SER A 18 11.10 0.43 -25.86
C SER A 18 11.81 -0.12 -24.60
N GLU A 19 13.10 0.13 -24.44
CA GLU A 19 13.86 -0.26 -23.23
C GLU A 19 13.69 0.73 -22.05
N GLU A 20 13.40 2.00 -22.34
CA GLU A 20 13.11 2.99 -21.28
C GLU A 20 11.71 2.87 -20.67
N GLY A 21 10.82 2.06 -21.28
CA GLY A 21 9.47 1.78 -20.79
C GLY A 21 9.35 0.51 -19.94
N GLN A 22 10.41 -0.26 -19.76
CA GLN A 22 10.40 -1.39 -18.84
C GLN A 22 10.49 -0.84 -17.40
N LYS A 23 9.32 -0.70 -16.73
CA LYS A 23 9.25 -0.71 -15.27
C LYS A 23 10.22 -1.78 -14.79
N LYS A 24 11.25 -1.40 -14.00
CA LYS A 24 12.06 -2.38 -13.28
C LYS A 24 11.07 -3.24 -12.53
N GLN A 25 10.84 -4.47 -13.00
CA GLN A 25 10.02 -5.43 -12.27
C GLN A 25 10.57 -5.49 -10.86
N SER A 26 9.72 -5.23 -9.89
CA SER A 26 10.03 -5.43 -8.49
C SER A 26 10.59 -6.84 -8.35
N GLN A 27 11.69 -7.00 -7.63
CA GLN A 27 12.31 -8.29 -7.36
C GLN A 27 11.37 -9.20 -6.56
N TYR A 28 10.31 -8.64 -6.02
CA TYR A 28 9.30 -9.31 -5.19
C TYR A 28 7.92 -9.17 -5.83
N PRO A 29 7.07 -10.21 -5.73
CA PRO A 29 5.67 -10.07 -6.07
C PRO A 29 5.04 -8.98 -5.21
N SER A 30 4.24 -8.10 -5.82
CA SER A 30 3.64 -6.94 -5.19
C SER A 30 2.25 -6.65 -5.75
N GLU A 31 1.46 -5.92 -4.98
CA GLU A 31 0.13 -5.43 -5.35
C GLU A 31 0.06 -3.92 -5.20
N LEU A 32 -0.74 -3.27 -6.05
CA LEU A 32 -1.11 -1.87 -5.91
C LEU A 32 -2.36 -1.78 -5.06
N ILE A 33 -2.28 -1.04 -3.96
CA ILE A 33 -3.37 -0.83 -3.01
C ILE A 33 -3.91 0.58 -3.20
N ASP A 34 -5.22 0.68 -3.40
CA ASP A 34 -5.91 1.96 -3.46
C ASP A 34 -6.02 2.58 -2.06
N LEU A 35 -5.64 3.85 -1.96
CA LEU A 35 -5.69 4.58 -0.70
C LEU A 35 -7.07 5.21 -0.49
N PRO A 36 -7.69 5.11 0.70
CA PRO A 36 -8.96 5.75 1.02
C PRO A 36 -8.98 7.27 0.77
N SER A 37 -7.83 7.93 0.94
CA SER A 37 -7.67 9.36 0.63
C SER A 37 -7.77 9.67 -0.87
N GLY A 38 -7.66 8.65 -1.75
CA GLY A 38 -7.55 8.86 -3.19
C GLY A 38 -6.38 9.74 -3.61
N GLY A 39 -5.37 9.89 -2.75
CA GLY A 39 -4.22 10.76 -2.97
C GLY A 39 -4.48 12.25 -2.72
N LYS A 40 -5.72 12.65 -2.42
CA LYS A 40 -6.13 14.05 -2.29
C LYS A 40 -5.48 14.80 -1.12
N LEU A 41 -5.03 14.07 -0.10
CA LEU A 41 -4.40 14.61 1.10
C LEU A 41 -2.89 14.83 0.95
N TYR A 42 -2.31 14.40 -0.17
CA TYR A 42 -0.87 14.52 -0.43
C TYR A 42 -0.59 15.68 -1.38
N PRO A 43 0.51 16.42 -1.19
CA PRO A 43 0.88 17.52 -2.08
C PRO A 43 1.07 17.05 -3.53
N THR A 44 0.83 17.95 -4.47
CA THR A 44 1.08 17.70 -5.90
C THR A 44 2.54 17.28 -6.12
N GLY A 45 2.74 16.14 -6.79
CA GLY A 45 4.07 15.57 -7.03
C GLY A 45 4.57 14.63 -5.92
N HIS A 46 3.83 14.45 -4.83
CA HIS A 46 4.12 13.40 -3.85
C HIS A 46 3.87 12.01 -4.47
N PRO A 47 4.67 10.97 -4.16
CA PRO A 47 4.47 9.63 -4.72
C PRO A 47 3.08 9.05 -4.51
N LEU A 48 2.39 9.43 -3.42
CA LEU A 48 1.04 8.98 -3.07
C LEU A 48 -0.08 9.87 -3.63
N SER A 49 0.22 10.95 -4.35
CA SER A 49 -0.78 11.83 -4.96
C SER A 49 -1.63 11.14 -6.04
N GLY A 50 -1.16 10.00 -6.56
CA GLY A 50 -1.93 9.14 -7.46
C GLY A 50 -2.96 8.26 -6.76
N GLY A 51 -3.05 8.29 -5.43
CA GLY A 51 -4.02 7.52 -4.65
C GLY A 51 -3.72 6.03 -4.51
N GLN A 52 -2.50 5.60 -4.87
CA GLN A 52 -2.09 4.20 -4.82
C GLN A 52 -0.72 4.05 -4.15
N ILE A 53 -0.51 2.91 -3.51
CA ILE A 53 0.75 2.50 -2.91
C ILE A 53 1.08 1.06 -3.31
N GLU A 54 2.35 0.80 -3.64
CA GLU A 54 2.82 -0.54 -3.98
C GLU A 54 3.32 -1.26 -2.72
N VAL A 55 2.75 -2.44 -2.46
CA VAL A 55 3.03 -3.27 -1.29
C VAL A 55 3.44 -4.67 -1.75
N LYS A 56 4.57 -5.18 -1.27
CA LYS A 56 5.01 -6.55 -1.56
C LYS A 56 4.32 -7.56 -0.65
N TYR A 57 4.28 -8.80 -1.11
CA TYR A 57 3.87 -9.93 -0.26
C TYR A 57 4.86 -10.15 0.87
N MET A 58 4.35 -10.61 2.03
CA MET A 58 5.20 -11.01 3.17
C MET A 58 6.09 -12.18 2.81
N THR A 59 7.30 -12.15 3.33
CA THR A 59 8.27 -13.23 3.28
C THR A 59 8.66 -13.63 4.72
N ALA A 60 9.44 -14.71 4.88
CA ALA A 60 9.94 -15.12 6.19
C ALA A 60 10.64 -13.99 6.97
N ARG A 61 11.26 -13.04 6.26
CA ARG A 61 11.88 -11.86 6.89
C ARG A 61 10.87 -10.97 7.60
N GLU A 62 9.71 -10.76 7.01
CA GLU A 62 8.64 -9.96 7.60
C GLU A 62 7.96 -10.72 8.75
N GLU A 63 7.87 -12.04 8.67
CA GLU A 63 7.41 -12.88 9.80
C GLU A 63 8.36 -12.79 11.00
N ASP A 64 9.68 -12.75 10.77
CA ASP A 64 10.68 -12.51 11.82
C ASP A 64 10.48 -11.16 12.52
N ILE A 65 10.05 -10.12 11.79
CA ILE A 65 9.71 -8.81 12.38
C ILE A 65 8.52 -8.97 13.33
N LEU A 66 7.45 -9.67 12.91
CA LEU A 66 6.25 -9.87 13.72
C LEU A 66 6.52 -10.62 15.01
N THR A 67 7.44 -11.57 15.01
CA THR A 67 7.80 -12.41 16.18
C THR A 67 8.89 -11.81 17.06
N SER A 68 9.47 -10.65 16.65
CA SER A 68 10.54 -9.99 17.38
C SER A 68 10.08 -9.42 18.73
N GLN A 69 10.43 -10.06 19.81
CA GLN A 69 10.10 -9.66 21.18
C GLN A 69 10.56 -8.21 21.50
N ASN A 70 11.69 -7.78 20.94
CA ASN A 70 12.21 -6.43 21.16
C ASN A 70 11.32 -5.37 20.50
N LEU A 71 10.83 -5.62 19.28
CA LEU A 71 9.95 -4.70 18.55
C LEU A 71 8.56 -4.67 19.18
N ILE A 72 8.05 -5.83 19.63
CA ILE A 72 6.78 -5.94 20.34
C ILE A 72 6.82 -5.12 21.64
N LYS A 73 7.86 -5.30 22.46
CA LYS A 73 8.02 -4.55 23.73
C LYS A 73 8.14 -3.04 23.52
N LYS A 74 8.71 -2.60 22.38
CA LYS A 74 8.81 -1.17 22.02
C LYS A 74 7.53 -0.62 21.39
N GLY A 75 6.54 -1.46 21.07
CA GLY A 75 5.29 -1.05 20.42
C GLY A 75 5.45 -0.61 18.95
N VAL A 76 6.59 -0.93 18.30
CA VAL A 76 6.90 -0.47 16.93
C VAL A 76 6.86 -1.57 15.88
N VAL A 77 6.41 -2.76 16.23
CA VAL A 77 6.45 -3.95 15.37
C VAL A 77 5.64 -3.74 14.08
N VAL A 78 4.43 -3.18 14.19
CA VAL A 78 3.54 -2.95 13.04
C VAL A 78 4.14 -1.94 12.08
N ASP A 79 4.64 -0.81 12.59
CA ASP A 79 5.26 0.23 11.76
C ASP A 79 6.49 -0.32 11.02
N ARG A 80 7.32 -1.10 11.69
CA ARG A 80 8.49 -1.74 11.07
C ARG A 80 8.11 -2.77 10.03
N LEU A 81 7.05 -3.54 10.28
CA LEU A 81 6.50 -4.47 9.30
C LEU A 81 6.05 -3.71 8.05
N LEU A 82 5.18 -2.73 8.21
CA LEU A 82 4.60 -1.99 7.09
C LEU A 82 5.68 -1.24 6.28
N ASP A 83 6.66 -0.63 6.95
CA ASP A 83 7.82 -0.03 6.27
C ASP A 83 8.60 -1.04 5.41
N SER A 84 8.72 -2.29 5.86
CA SER A 84 9.42 -3.33 5.09
C SER A 84 8.61 -3.83 3.89
N LEU A 85 7.29 -3.66 3.90
CA LEU A 85 6.39 -4.10 2.83
C LEU A 85 6.21 -3.04 1.73
N ILE A 86 6.34 -1.75 2.06
CA ILE A 86 6.17 -0.64 1.10
C ILE A 86 7.31 -0.65 0.08
N LEU A 87 6.96 -0.71 -1.21
CA LEU A 87 7.90 -0.63 -2.34
C LEU A 87 7.89 0.74 -3.03
N THR A 88 6.87 1.54 -2.79
CA THR A 88 6.79 2.91 -3.31
C THR A 88 7.98 3.72 -2.81
N LYS A 89 8.78 4.25 -3.76
CA LYS A 89 10.02 4.97 -3.42
C LYS A 89 9.73 6.26 -2.66
N ASN A 90 10.60 6.56 -1.72
CA ASN A 90 10.55 7.78 -0.90
C ASN A 90 9.24 7.91 -0.10
N VAL A 91 8.67 6.78 0.30
CA VAL A 91 7.49 6.70 1.16
C VAL A 91 7.80 5.77 2.32
N THR A 92 7.47 6.21 3.51
CA THR A 92 7.50 5.43 4.75
C THR A 92 6.10 5.38 5.37
N ILE A 93 5.88 4.48 6.32
CA ILE A 93 4.59 4.39 7.01
C ILE A 93 4.25 5.68 7.79
N ALA A 94 5.26 6.45 8.18
CA ALA A 94 5.09 7.72 8.87
C ALA A 94 4.53 8.83 7.98
N ASP A 95 4.68 8.70 6.65
CA ASP A 95 4.17 9.66 5.68
C ASP A 95 2.69 9.45 5.38
N LEU A 96 2.11 8.31 5.78
CA LEU A 96 0.72 7.97 5.51
C LEU A 96 -0.23 8.57 6.55
N PHE A 97 -1.36 9.10 6.05
CA PHE A 97 -2.48 9.44 6.92
C PHE A 97 -3.07 8.20 7.58
N VAL A 98 -3.70 8.36 8.74
CA VAL A 98 -4.21 7.24 9.55
C VAL A 98 -5.14 6.32 8.76
N GLY A 99 -6.04 6.88 7.93
CA GLY A 99 -6.93 6.10 7.08
C GLY A 99 -6.18 5.24 6.06
N ASP A 100 -5.18 5.82 5.40
CA ASP A 100 -4.36 5.14 4.41
C ASP A 100 -3.45 4.08 5.06
N LYS A 101 -2.87 4.39 6.23
CA LYS A 101 -2.11 3.43 7.03
C LYS A 101 -2.95 2.21 7.41
N ASN A 102 -4.20 2.42 7.84
CA ASN A 102 -5.11 1.34 8.17
C ASN A 102 -5.44 0.48 6.94
N ALA A 103 -5.66 1.10 5.78
CA ALA A 103 -5.89 0.38 4.53
C ALA A 103 -4.70 -0.50 4.14
N VAL A 104 -3.47 0.03 4.23
CA VAL A 104 -2.24 -0.72 3.97
C VAL A 104 -2.08 -1.89 4.96
N MET A 105 -2.41 -1.68 6.23
CA MET A 105 -2.35 -2.73 7.25
C MET A 105 -3.34 -3.87 6.96
N ILE A 106 -4.58 -3.55 6.60
CA ILE A 106 -5.61 -4.53 6.23
C ILE A 106 -5.20 -5.27 4.97
N ALA A 107 -4.75 -4.55 3.93
CA ALA A 107 -4.26 -5.16 2.70
C ALA A 107 -3.07 -6.10 2.95
N ALA A 108 -2.09 -5.69 3.74
CA ALA A 108 -0.95 -6.54 4.11
C ALA A 108 -1.41 -7.83 4.83
N ARG A 109 -2.44 -7.73 5.71
CA ARG A 109 -3.04 -8.89 6.37
C ARG A 109 -3.73 -9.83 5.38
N ILE A 110 -4.50 -9.28 4.41
CA ILE A 110 -5.18 -10.06 3.38
C ILE A 110 -4.17 -10.76 2.47
N LEU A 111 -3.13 -10.06 2.03
CA LEU A 111 -2.08 -10.60 1.16
C LEU A 111 -1.28 -11.73 1.83
N ALA A 112 -1.11 -11.67 3.16
CA ALA A 112 -0.32 -12.65 3.91
C ALA A 112 -1.13 -13.90 4.30
N TYR A 113 -2.41 -13.74 4.66
CA TYR A 113 -3.18 -14.78 5.33
C TYR A 113 -4.60 -15.00 4.75
N GLY A 114 -4.95 -14.29 3.67
CA GLY A 114 -6.29 -14.30 3.10
C GLY A 114 -7.26 -13.34 3.80
N SER A 115 -8.44 -13.19 3.20
CA SER A 115 -9.46 -12.21 3.66
C SER A 115 -10.26 -12.69 4.87
N GLU A 116 -10.34 -14.00 5.11
CA GLU A 116 -11.06 -14.54 6.26
C GLU A 116 -10.38 -14.17 7.58
N TYR A 117 -11.15 -13.58 8.49
CA TYR A 117 -10.69 -13.20 9.83
C TYR A 117 -11.62 -13.75 10.89
N LYS A 118 -11.20 -14.85 11.52
CA LYS A 118 -11.93 -15.54 12.59
C LYS A 118 -11.58 -14.94 13.94
N VAL A 119 -12.60 -14.58 14.71
CA VAL A 119 -12.45 -14.05 16.07
C VAL A 119 -13.45 -14.70 17.01
N GLU A 120 -13.05 -14.86 18.27
CA GLU A 120 -13.97 -15.15 19.35
C GLU A 120 -14.41 -13.85 20.01
N ILE A 121 -15.69 -13.59 20.05
CA ILE A 121 -16.31 -12.41 20.67
C ILE A 121 -17.07 -12.90 21.90
N GLU A 122 -16.85 -12.25 23.04
CA GLU A 122 -17.66 -12.48 24.23
C GLU A 122 -18.93 -11.62 24.14
N ASP A 123 -20.09 -12.29 24.17
CA ASP A 123 -21.38 -11.62 24.20
C ASP A 123 -21.54 -10.90 25.56
N PRO A 124 -21.69 -9.56 25.56
CA PRO A 124 -21.75 -8.79 26.79
C PRO A 124 -22.98 -9.11 27.65
N ASP A 125 -24.06 -9.67 27.06
CA ASP A 125 -25.29 -9.95 27.79
C ASP A 125 -25.27 -11.34 28.44
N SER A 126 -24.72 -12.34 27.76
CA SER A 126 -24.73 -13.74 28.21
C SER A 126 -23.37 -14.23 28.73
N GLY A 127 -22.27 -13.52 28.42
CA GLY A 127 -20.89 -13.95 28.69
C GLY A 127 -20.47 -15.16 27.85
N ALA A 128 -21.29 -15.56 26.87
CA ALA A 128 -20.97 -16.68 25.98
C ALA A 128 -19.92 -16.25 24.94
N ARG A 129 -18.98 -17.16 24.66
CA ARG A 129 -18.03 -16.95 23.56
C ARG A 129 -18.65 -17.42 22.26
N ILE A 130 -18.70 -16.51 21.30
CA ILE A 130 -19.25 -16.74 19.96
C ILE A 130 -18.13 -16.61 18.95
N GLU A 131 -17.90 -17.64 18.14
CA GLU A 131 -16.97 -17.56 17.01
C GLU A 131 -17.65 -16.76 15.89
N HIS A 132 -17.00 -15.72 15.42
CA HIS A 132 -17.44 -14.90 14.29
C HIS A 132 -16.37 -14.86 13.20
N ASN A 133 -16.80 -14.94 11.95
CA ASN A 133 -15.92 -14.87 10.79
C ASN A 133 -16.21 -13.59 10.01
N PHE A 134 -15.22 -12.70 9.93
CA PHE A 134 -15.29 -11.50 9.10
C PHE A 134 -14.56 -11.75 7.78
N ASP A 135 -15.13 -11.25 6.68
CA ASP A 135 -14.39 -11.11 5.43
C ASP A 135 -13.82 -9.68 5.35
N LEU A 136 -12.50 -9.57 5.43
CA LEU A 136 -11.81 -8.28 5.39
C LEU A 136 -11.92 -7.58 4.02
N SER A 137 -12.27 -8.33 2.96
CA SER A 137 -12.49 -7.75 1.63
C SER A 137 -13.80 -6.97 1.53
N ASP A 138 -14.76 -7.23 2.44
CA ASP A 138 -16.03 -6.51 2.50
C ASP A 138 -15.93 -5.16 3.23
N LEU A 139 -14.76 -4.83 3.77
CA LEU A 139 -14.54 -3.56 4.47
C LEU A 139 -14.56 -2.40 3.49
N ASN A 140 -15.58 -1.56 3.61
CA ASN A 140 -15.70 -0.35 2.81
C ASN A 140 -15.08 0.85 3.54
N TYR A 141 -14.24 1.60 2.83
CA TYR A 141 -13.69 2.84 3.35
C TYR A 141 -14.67 3.99 3.16
N LYS A 142 -14.76 4.86 4.17
CA LYS A 142 -15.46 6.13 4.03
C LYS A 142 -14.71 6.99 3.01
N GLN A 143 -15.36 7.31 1.92
CA GLN A 143 -14.77 8.17 0.89
C GLN A 143 -14.72 9.62 1.35
N LEU A 144 -13.64 10.33 1.00
CA LEU A 144 -13.56 11.76 1.21
C LEU A 144 -14.51 12.49 0.24
N PRO A 145 -15.18 13.56 0.69
CA PRO A 145 -15.97 14.41 -0.19
C PRO A 145 -15.15 14.90 -1.40
N GLU A 146 -15.82 15.08 -2.56
CA GLU A 146 -15.14 15.44 -3.80
C GLU A 146 -14.55 16.87 -3.77
N ASP A 147 -15.15 17.74 -2.97
CA ASP A 147 -14.78 19.14 -2.79
C ASP A 147 -13.61 19.37 -1.83
N ILE A 148 -13.12 18.33 -1.16
CA ILE A 148 -11.93 18.45 -0.34
C ILE A 148 -10.69 18.54 -1.23
N VAL A 149 -10.15 19.74 -1.32
CA VAL A 149 -8.83 20.02 -1.90
C VAL A 149 -7.89 20.33 -0.74
N CYS A 150 -6.87 19.51 -0.53
CA CYS A 150 -5.96 19.67 0.58
C CYS A 150 -4.55 20.05 0.10
N ASP A 151 -4.29 21.35 -0.04
CA ASP A 151 -2.93 21.84 -0.32
C ASP A 151 -2.06 21.91 0.95
N LYS A 152 -2.68 22.02 2.14
CA LYS A 152 -1.96 22.26 3.40
C LYS A 152 -2.42 21.40 4.57
N ASN A 153 -3.24 20.39 4.34
CA ASN A 153 -3.84 19.58 5.40
C ASN A 153 -4.64 20.40 6.43
N GLU A 154 -5.18 21.56 5.99
CA GLU A 154 -6.00 22.46 6.78
C GLU A 154 -7.44 22.40 6.28
N PHE A 155 -8.38 22.19 7.20
CA PHE A 155 -9.81 22.10 6.88
C PHE A 155 -10.56 23.22 7.61
N ASN A 156 -11.41 23.97 6.89
CA ASN A 156 -12.32 24.92 7.48
C ASN A 156 -13.60 24.19 7.91
N PHE A 157 -13.95 24.30 9.19
CA PHE A 157 -15.21 23.84 9.73
C PHE A 157 -16.17 25.03 9.82
N THR A 158 -17.32 24.91 9.17
CA THR A 158 -18.45 25.85 9.31
C THR A 158 -19.53 25.21 10.17
#